data_d6fa63a18c25e472e5a321013dad8809
#
_entry.id   d6fa63a18c25e472e5a321013dad8809
#
_cell.length_a   1.000
_cell.length_b   1.000
_cell.length_c   1.000
_cell.angle_alpha   90.00
_cell.angle_beta   90.00
_cell.angle_gamma   90.00
#
_symmetry.space_group_name_H-M   'P 1'
#
loop_
_entity.id
_entity.type
_entity.pdbx_description
1 polymer ?
#
loop_
_entity_poly.entity_id
_entity_poly.type
_entity_poly.pdbx_seq_one_letter_code
_entity_poly.pdbx_strand_id
1 'polypeptide(L)'
;MRSLYQSLFLTATLLTLDATAQLSFGGHPYGMDRSNDLPVAPITVMAEVDATSLMAEDEERRIAGIKGPYRFGFNHATDIGLDNAGIWHSMPNGDRIWRATVQCPGAFSINMEFHDYVIPEGAQVFVYNEMGHMLGGFEANSNPGQTQMGVDLLPGDQVTVEYVEPAEVAGMGRLRIGQVTHGYRDVMGMTKGLNESGSCNNNVICPEGDDWRDQIRSVAMLVTGGDGFCTGTLLNNCNNDGTPYFLTANHCMVGASTNVVFRFNWNSPQCTPTVNGPMNQSVVGYSLLHNSTGSDVALLRLNTTPPASFNVFYSGWDKSSAASTGGATCIHHPSGDIKKISFENQNVVSSSFGGAQCWRVNDWDDGTTEPGSSGSGLWNADKRIIGQLYGGSAACGNDFPDYFGKFSVSFSALQQWLGDCGNAIDGYPLSTSSISEVINGADLEAWPNPTTGLVNMVLPNGHQGVWTAMTYDAVGQLVSTDLVPGGTERFDLDLGGQPNGLYLIEVRSGDVRLQQRVMVAR
;
A
#
# COMPACT_ATOMS: atom_id res chain seq x y z
N MET A 1 -21.40 65.06 -9.63
CA MET A 1 -20.62 64.02 -10.23
C MET A 1 -20.28 63.01 -9.14
N ARG A 2 -21.05 61.91 -9.04
CA ARG A 2 -20.82 60.81 -8.09
C ARG A 2 -20.27 59.64 -8.91
N SER A 3 -19.03 59.27 -8.64
CA SER A 3 -18.37 58.10 -9.23
C SER A 3 -18.82 56.85 -8.48
N LEU A 4 -19.46 55.90 -9.17
CA LEU A 4 -19.75 54.56 -8.68
C LEU A 4 -18.49 53.70 -8.92
N TYR A 5 -17.87 53.23 -7.86
CA TYR A 5 -16.92 52.10 -7.91
C TYR A 5 -17.71 50.79 -7.80
N GLN A 6 -17.81 50.05 -8.90
CA GLN A 6 -18.25 48.65 -8.88
C GLN A 6 -17.05 47.79 -8.50
N SER A 7 -17.11 47.23 -7.29
CA SER A 7 -16.18 46.17 -6.87
C SER A 7 -16.63 44.84 -7.46
N LEU A 8 -15.82 44.31 -8.38
CA LEU A 8 -15.99 42.99 -8.95
C LEU A 8 -15.42 41.97 -7.93
N PHE A 9 -16.29 41.28 -7.19
CA PHE A 9 -15.89 40.11 -6.38
C PHE A 9 -15.71 38.94 -7.33
N LEU A 10 -14.47 38.57 -7.59
CA LEU A 10 -14.08 37.31 -8.25
C LEU A 10 -14.16 36.18 -7.21
N THR A 11 -15.28 35.48 -7.19
CA THR A 11 -15.41 34.22 -6.43
C THR A 11 -14.57 33.14 -7.15
N ALA A 12 -13.37 32.90 -6.66
CA ALA A 12 -12.61 31.73 -7.03
C ALA A 12 -13.28 30.50 -6.39
N THR A 13 -14.05 29.76 -7.17
CA THR A 13 -14.46 28.41 -6.83
C THR A 13 -13.20 27.54 -6.84
N LEU A 14 -12.64 27.22 -5.66
CA LEU A 14 -11.72 26.12 -5.50
C LEU A 14 -12.51 24.84 -5.82
N LEU A 15 -12.31 24.32 -7.02
CA LEU A 15 -12.62 22.93 -7.32
C LEU A 15 -11.59 22.10 -6.51
N THR A 16 -12.02 21.57 -5.38
CA THR A 16 -11.34 20.46 -4.72
C THR A 16 -11.45 19.28 -5.69
N LEU A 17 -10.40 19.04 -6.45
CA LEU A 17 -10.20 17.75 -7.09
C LEU A 17 -10.00 16.76 -5.94
N ASP A 18 -11.02 16.01 -5.61
CA ASP A 18 -10.88 14.78 -4.84
C ASP A 18 -9.95 13.88 -5.65
N ALA A 19 -8.67 13.90 -5.30
CA ALA A 19 -7.70 12.95 -5.81
C ALA A 19 -8.02 11.59 -5.20
N THR A 20 -8.91 10.85 -5.85
CA THR A 20 -9.08 9.42 -5.58
C THR A 20 -7.88 8.70 -6.16
N ALA A 21 -6.80 8.68 -5.38
CA ALA A 21 -5.60 7.96 -5.71
C ALA A 21 -5.77 6.50 -5.30
N GLN A 22 -6.24 5.69 -6.21
CA GLN A 22 -6.26 4.25 -6.05
C GLN A 22 -5.61 3.65 -7.29
N LEU A 23 -4.58 2.81 -7.11
CA LEU A 23 -3.90 2.12 -8.20
C LEU A 23 -4.87 1.20 -8.95
N SER A 24 -5.79 0.59 -8.23
CA SER A 24 -6.85 -0.26 -8.72
C SER A 24 -8.20 0.41 -8.48
N PHE A 25 -8.95 0.63 -9.55
CA PHE A 25 -10.29 1.22 -9.51
C PHE A 25 -11.39 0.17 -9.48
N GLY A 26 -11.03 -1.08 -9.20
CA GLY A 26 -11.96 -2.20 -9.20
C GLY A 26 -12.28 -2.70 -10.62
N GLY A 27 -13.40 -3.39 -10.76
CA GLY A 27 -13.76 -4.09 -12.01
C GLY A 27 -13.28 -5.53 -11.98
N HIS A 28 -13.60 -6.26 -13.06
CA HIS A 28 -13.25 -7.66 -13.22
C HIS A 28 -12.92 -7.96 -14.67
N PRO A 29 -11.81 -8.68 -14.97
CA PRO A 29 -11.42 -8.96 -16.34
C PRO A 29 -12.39 -9.92 -17.00
N TYR A 30 -12.76 -9.66 -18.25
CA TYR A 30 -13.66 -10.51 -19.02
C TYR A 30 -13.10 -11.93 -19.20
N GLY A 31 -11.77 -12.06 -19.33
CA GLY A 31 -11.11 -13.34 -19.53
C GLY A 31 -11.17 -14.27 -18.34
N MET A 32 -11.39 -13.78 -17.11
CA MET A 32 -11.62 -14.62 -15.94
C MET A 32 -13.04 -15.14 -15.89
N ASP A 33 -14.04 -14.30 -16.22
CA ASP A 33 -15.46 -14.66 -16.12
C ASP A 33 -15.96 -15.44 -17.33
N ARG A 34 -15.43 -15.15 -18.52
CA ARG A 34 -15.92 -15.63 -19.83
C ARG A 34 -14.80 -16.21 -20.67
N SER A 35 -13.93 -17.01 -20.08
CA SER A 35 -12.79 -17.61 -20.78
C SER A 35 -13.20 -18.45 -22.00
N ASN A 36 -14.39 -19.06 -21.98
CA ASN A 36 -14.92 -19.88 -23.07
C ASN A 36 -15.49 -19.05 -24.25
N ASP A 37 -15.82 -17.78 -24.02
CA ASP A 37 -16.42 -16.90 -25.03
C ASP A 37 -15.37 -16.05 -25.78
N LEU A 38 -14.14 -16.02 -25.28
CA LEU A 38 -13.06 -15.23 -25.85
C LEU A 38 -12.01 -16.13 -26.54
N PRO A 39 -11.36 -15.67 -27.63
CA PRO A 39 -10.24 -16.40 -28.22
C PRO A 39 -9.14 -16.65 -27.18
N VAL A 40 -8.46 -17.77 -27.26
CA VAL A 40 -7.32 -18.08 -26.37
C VAL A 40 -6.22 -17.00 -26.55
N ALA A 41 -5.78 -16.40 -25.44
CA ALA A 41 -4.68 -15.44 -25.48
C ALA A 41 -3.38 -16.14 -25.90
N PRO A 42 -2.61 -15.59 -26.86
CA PRO A 42 -1.31 -16.14 -27.22
C PRO A 42 -0.36 -16.09 -26.02
N ILE A 43 0.42 -17.16 -25.85
CA ILE A 43 1.40 -17.29 -24.78
C ILE A 43 2.78 -16.90 -25.31
N THR A 44 3.42 -15.94 -24.66
CA THR A 44 4.85 -15.64 -24.84
C THR A 44 5.62 -16.29 -23.71
N VAL A 45 6.46 -17.28 -24.05
CA VAL A 45 7.26 -18.01 -23.06
C VAL A 45 8.61 -17.32 -22.90
N MET A 46 8.96 -16.97 -21.66
CA MET A 46 10.26 -16.39 -21.31
C MET A 46 11.34 -17.47 -21.32
N ALA A 47 12.60 -17.04 -21.49
CA ALA A 47 13.74 -17.93 -21.36
C ALA A 47 13.79 -18.56 -19.95
N GLU A 48 14.30 -19.79 -19.87
CA GLU A 48 14.52 -20.46 -18.58
C GLU A 48 15.52 -19.69 -17.71
N VAL A 49 15.30 -19.71 -16.41
CA VAL A 49 16.15 -19.05 -15.42
C VAL A 49 16.82 -20.10 -14.54
N ASP A 50 18.15 -20.06 -14.47
CA ASP A 50 18.92 -20.90 -13.54
C ASP A 50 18.87 -20.30 -12.11
N ALA A 51 17.81 -20.61 -11.38
CA ALA A 51 17.60 -20.15 -10.01
C ALA A 51 18.75 -20.56 -9.07
N THR A 52 19.37 -21.72 -9.31
CA THR A 52 20.48 -22.22 -8.45
C THR A 52 21.70 -21.31 -8.59
N SER A 53 22.08 -20.99 -9.80
CA SER A 53 23.20 -20.06 -10.07
C SER A 53 22.94 -18.67 -9.52
N LEU A 54 21.71 -18.14 -9.67
CA LEU A 54 21.34 -16.84 -9.13
C LEU A 54 21.36 -16.79 -7.61
N MET A 55 20.89 -17.84 -6.93
CA MET A 55 20.97 -17.93 -5.46
C MET A 55 22.40 -18.03 -4.96
N ALA A 56 23.29 -18.74 -5.69
CA ALA A 56 24.71 -18.78 -5.37
C ALA A 56 25.39 -17.40 -5.53
N GLU A 57 25.08 -16.68 -6.62
CA GLU A 57 25.55 -15.31 -6.82
C GLU A 57 25.06 -14.38 -5.70
N ASP A 58 23.80 -14.49 -5.27
CA ASP A 58 23.25 -13.71 -4.16
C ASP A 58 24.01 -13.95 -2.86
N GLU A 59 24.37 -15.19 -2.59
CA GLU A 59 25.15 -15.55 -1.40
C GLU A 59 26.58 -15.02 -1.49
N GLU A 60 27.23 -15.09 -2.65
CA GLU A 60 28.55 -14.49 -2.87
C GLU A 60 28.52 -12.98 -2.65
N ARG A 61 27.50 -12.28 -3.17
CA ARG A 61 27.29 -10.83 -2.95
C ARG A 61 27.11 -10.52 -1.46
N ARG A 62 26.32 -11.32 -0.75
CA ARG A 62 26.10 -11.20 0.70
C ARG A 62 27.42 -11.34 1.48
N ILE A 63 28.20 -12.38 1.18
CA ILE A 63 29.52 -12.62 1.81
C ILE A 63 30.50 -11.48 1.51
N ALA A 64 30.49 -10.96 0.28
CA ALA A 64 31.31 -9.83 -0.13
C ALA A 64 30.87 -8.48 0.49
N GLY A 65 29.75 -8.45 1.24
CA GLY A 65 29.20 -7.24 1.85
C GLY A 65 28.65 -6.23 0.86
N ILE A 66 28.30 -6.67 -0.34
CA ILE A 66 27.68 -5.81 -1.38
C ILE A 66 26.26 -5.47 -0.94
N LYS A 67 26.01 -4.18 -0.71
CA LYS A 67 24.69 -3.67 -0.31
C LYS A 67 23.80 -3.44 -1.52
N GLY A 68 22.51 -3.73 -1.37
CA GLY A 68 21.49 -3.56 -2.38
C GLY A 68 20.17 -4.17 -1.92
N PRO A 69 19.10 -4.04 -2.71
CA PRO A 69 17.83 -4.72 -2.46
C PRO A 69 17.99 -6.23 -2.36
N TYR A 70 17.15 -6.87 -1.54
CA TYR A 70 17.08 -8.33 -1.48
C TYR A 70 16.51 -8.88 -2.79
N ARG A 71 17.37 -9.44 -3.62
CA ARG A 71 16.98 -9.94 -4.95
C ARG A 71 16.15 -11.22 -4.81
N PHE A 72 15.00 -11.24 -5.46
CA PHE A 72 14.09 -12.39 -5.49
C PHE A 72 13.79 -12.89 -6.91
N GLY A 73 14.10 -12.10 -7.93
CA GLY A 73 13.73 -12.36 -9.31
C GLY A 73 14.85 -12.10 -10.31
N PHE A 74 14.54 -12.41 -11.55
CA PHE A 74 15.36 -12.13 -12.72
C PHE A 74 14.53 -11.38 -13.77
N ASN A 75 15.04 -10.26 -14.27
CA ASN A 75 14.34 -9.40 -15.22
C ASN A 75 14.62 -9.83 -16.67
N HIS A 76 13.57 -10.21 -17.39
CA HIS A 76 13.58 -10.37 -18.83
C HIS A 76 13.19 -9.06 -19.51
N ALA A 77 14.03 -8.54 -20.40
CA ALA A 77 13.62 -7.46 -21.29
C ALA A 77 12.66 -8.01 -22.35
N THR A 78 11.54 -7.34 -22.56
CA THR A 78 10.48 -7.75 -23.48
C THR A 78 10.00 -6.60 -24.35
N ASP A 79 9.23 -6.93 -25.38
CA ASP A 79 8.57 -5.97 -26.27
C ASP A 79 7.19 -6.53 -26.66
N ILE A 80 6.26 -6.58 -25.69
CA ILE A 80 4.91 -7.13 -25.87
C ILE A 80 3.91 -5.97 -25.77
N GLY A 81 3.32 -5.60 -26.89
CA GLY A 81 2.41 -4.45 -26.96
C GLY A 81 1.14 -4.70 -27.76
N LEU A 82 0.24 -3.72 -27.73
CA LEU A 82 -1.05 -3.76 -28.41
C LEU A 82 -0.95 -3.93 -29.94
N ASP A 83 0.19 -3.61 -30.52
CA ASP A 83 0.44 -3.56 -31.96
C ASP A 83 1.27 -4.75 -32.50
N ASN A 84 1.96 -5.48 -31.64
CA ASN A 84 2.91 -6.52 -32.10
C ASN A 84 2.69 -7.90 -31.47
N ALA A 85 1.84 -8.02 -30.44
CA ALA A 85 1.60 -9.26 -29.73
C ALA A 85 0.15 -9.37 -29.26
N GLY A 86 -0.20 -10.51 -28.61
CA GLY A 86 -1.52 -10.72 -28.07
C GLY A 86 -2.62 -10.90 -29.14
N ILE A 87 -3.85 -10.82 -28.72
CA ILE A 87 -5.03 -10.95 -29.58
C ILE A 87 -6.11 -9.93 -29.18
N TRP A 88 -6.67 -9.29 -30.19
CA TRP A 88 -7.83 -8.42 -30.03
C TRP A 88 -9.13 -9.16 -30.28
N HIS A 89 -10.14 -8.84 -29.48
CA HIS A 89 -11.52 -9.30 -29.64
C HIS A 89 -12.47 -8.09 -29.61
N SER A 90 -13.40 -8.00 -30.56
CA SER A 90 -14.41 -6.96 -30.60
C SER A 90 -15.70 -7.47 -29.95
N MET A 91 -16.25 -6.68 -29.04
CA MET A 91 -17.49 -6.94 -28.34
C MET A 91 -18.70 -6.44 -29.15
N PRO A 92 -19.92 -7.00 -28.95
CA PRO A 92 -21.13 -6.58 -29.65
C PRO A 92 -21.50 -5.11 -29.46
N ASN A 93 -21.11 -4.49 -28.33
CA ASN A 93 -21.32 -3.08 -28.01
C ASN A 93 -20.28 -2.13 -28.65
N GLY A 94 -19.30 -2.66 -29.37
CA GLY A 94 -18.23 -1.91 -30.02
C GLY A 94 -16.96 -1.78 -29.19
N ASP A 95 -16.95 -2.17 -27.93
CA ASP A 95 -15.74 -2.23 -27.11
C ASP A 95 -14.76 -3.27 -27.67
N ARG A 96 -13.49 -3.13 -27.30
CA ARG A 96 -12.44 -4.07 -27.71
C ARG A 96 -11.68 -4.56 -26.49
N ILE A 97 -11.28 -5.82 -26.54
CA ILE A 97 -10.46 -6.45 -25.49
C ILE A 97 -9.20 -6.98 -26.15
N TRP A 98 -8.05 -6.57 -25.64
CA TRP A 98 -6.76 -7.15 -25.99
C TRP A 98 -6.26 -8.04 -24.86
N ARG A 99 -5.69 -9.19 -25.21
CA ARG A 99 -5.10 -10.09 -24.23
C ARG A 99 -3.79 -10.69 -24.73
N ALA A 100 -2.81 -10.76 -23.83
CA ALA A 100 -1.55 -11.47 -24.02
C ALA A 100 -1.20 -12.21 -22.74
N THR A 101 -0.75 -13.46 -22.87
CA THR A 101 -0.29 -14.27 -21.75
C THR A 101 1.22 -14.37 -21.77
N VAL A 102 1.83 -14.22 -20.59
CA VAL A 102 3.26 -14.39 -20.36
C VAL A 102 3.48 -15.57 -19.46
N GLN A 103 4.40 -16.45 -19.83
CA GLN A 103 4.80 -17.59 -19.04
C GLN A 103 6.29 -17.54 -18.72
N CYS A 104 6.64 -17.68 -17.44
CA CYS A 104 7.99 -17.81 -16.90
C CYS A 104 8.13 -19.20 -16.29
N PRO A 105 8.53 -20.23 -17.07
CA PRO A 105 8.51 -21.62 -16.59
C PRO A 105 9.28 -21.80 -15.28
N GLY A 106 8.59 -22.32 -14.24
CA GLY A 106 9.17 -22.56 -12.92
C GLY A 106 9.30 -21.35 -12.00
N ALA A 107 8.76 -20.19 -12.38
CA ALA A 107 8.69 -19.03 -11.49
C ALA A 107 7.69 -19.24 -10.35
N PHE A 108 8.01 -18.74 -9.15
CA PHE A 108 7.08 -18.67 -8.02
C PHE A 108 6.15 -17.46 -8.10
N SER A 109 6.60 -16.41 -8.78
CA SER A 109 5.81 -15.20 -9.00
C SER A 109 6.22 -14.51 -10.28
N ILE A 110 5.31 -13.70 -10.85
CA ILE A 110 5.57 -12.80 -11.97
C ILE A 110 5.13 -11.40 -11.56
N ASN A 111 5.97 -10.42 -11.83
CA ASN A 111 5.60 -9.01 -11.90
C ASN A 111 6.18 -8.40 -13.18
N MET A 112 5.79 -7.17 -13.52
CA MET A 112 6.19 -6.56 -14.79
C MET A 112 6.26 -5.04 -14.71
N GLU A 113 6.92 -4.45 -15.71
CA GLU A 113 6.88 -3.02 -15.95
C GLU A 113 6.33 -2.72 -17.34
N PHE A 114 5.34 -1.84 -17.40
CA PHE A 114 4.90 -1.23 -18.65
C PHE A 114 5.81 -0.05 -18.95
N HIS A 115 6.51 -0.11 -20.09
CA HIS A 115 7.39 0.96 -20.58
C HIS A 115 6.65 1.96 -21.47
N ASP A 116 5.47 1.64 -21.98
CA ASP A 116 4.51 2.58 -22.56
C ASP A 116 3.15 2.30 -21.91
N TYR A 117 2.64 3.24 -21.13
CA TYR A 117 1.40 3.14 -20.38
C TYR A 117 0.60 4.44 -20.56
N VAL A 118 -0.28 4.44 -21.54
CA VAL A 118 -1.21 5.54 -21.80
C VAL A 118 -2.60 4.96 -21.95
N ILE A 119 -3.37 5.04 -20.89
CA ILE A 119 -4.71 4.46 -20.80
C ILE A 119 -5.72 5.60 -20.93
N PRO A 120 -6.56 5.65 -21.97
CA PRO A 120 -7.58 6.65 -22.11
C PRO A 120 -8.67 6.50 -21.05
N GLU A 121 -9.42 7.58 -20.80
CA GLU A 121 -10.51 7.56 -19.82
C GLU A 121 -11.56 6.49 -20.17
N GLY A 122 -11.96 5.72 -19.20
CA GLY A 122 -12.90 4.60 -19.33
C GLY A 122 -12.27 3.27 -19.77
N ALA A 123 -11.01 3.27 -20.23
CA ALA A 123 -10.29 2.03 -20.50
C ALA A 123 -9.61 1.50 -19.22
N GLN A 124 -9.44 0.16 -19.15
CA GLN A 124 -8.88 -0.52 -17.99
C GLN A 124 -7.85 -1.58 -18.37
N VAL A 125 -6.85 -1.76 -17.52
CA VAL A 125 -5.86 -2.84 -17.61
C VAL A 125 -5.97 -3.75 -16.41
N PHE A 126 -5.98 -5.05 -16.64
CA PHE A 126 -5.94 -6.09 -15.63
C PHE A 126 -4.75 -7.01 -15.85
N VAL A 127 -4.16 -7.50 -14.77
CA VAL A 127 -3.15 -8.56 -14.79
C VAL A 127 -3.63 -9.66 -13.86
N TYR A 128 -3.78 -10.88 -14.36
CA TYR A 128 -4.37 -11.97 -13.59
C TYR A 128 -3.78 -13.33 -13.98
N ASN A 129 -4.00 -14.32 -13.13
CA ASN A 129 -3.57 -15.70 -13.34
C ASN A 129 -4.75 -16.70 -13.28
N GLU A 130 -4.46 -17.96 -13.62
CA GLU A 130 -5.45 -19.05 -13.59
C GLU A 130 -5.89 -19.44 -12.17
N MET A 131 -5.15 -19.03 -11.13
CA MET A 131 -5.50 -19.28 -9.73
C MET A 131 -6.52 -18.28 -9.18
N GLY A 132 -6.96 -17.31 -9.98
CA GLY A 132 -7.94 -16.30 -9.57
C GLY A 132 -7.34 -15.08 -8.89
N HIS A 133 -6.00 -14.94 -8.81
CA HIS A 133 -5.39 -13.70 -8.35
C HIS A 133 -5.38 -12.67 -9.46
N MET A 134 -5.71 -11.43 -9.12
CA MET A 134 -5.67 -10.33 -10.07
C MET A 134 -5.19 -9.02 -9.45
N LEU A 135 -4.62 -8.16 -10.28
CA LEU A 135 -4.29 -6.76 -10.02
C LEU A 135 -4.93 -5.90 -11.13
N GLY A 136 -5.38 -4.70 -10.78
CA GLY A 136 -6.10 -3.79 -11.71
C GLY A 136 -7.54 -3.59 -11.23
N GLY A 137 -8.54 -3.10 -12.00
CA GLY A 137 -8.47 -2.23 -13.17
C GLY A 137 -7.62 -0.99 -13.01
N PHE A 138 -6.51 -1.06 -13.67
CA PHE A 138 -5.66 0.12 -13.75
C PHE A 138 -6.20 1.06 -14.84
N GLU A 139 -6.25 2.34 -14.56
CA GLU A 139 -6.80 3.38 -15.43
C GLU A 139 -5.78 4.50 -15.68
N ALA A 140 -6.18 5.54 -16.39
CA ALA A 140 -5.36 6.73 -16.64
C ALA A 140 -4.75 7.34 -15.37
N ASN A 141 -5.51 7.28 -14.26
CA ASN A 141 -5.11 7.86 -12.97
C ASN A 141 -4.36 6.89 -12.05
N SER A 142 -4.09 5.66 -12.49
CA SER A 142 -3.33 4.70 -11.67
C SER A 142 -1.86 5.08 -11.49
N ASN A 143 -1.28 5.82 -12.45
CA ASN A 143 0.05 6.43 -12.34
C ASN A 143 0.04 7.85 -12.96
N PRO A 144 -0.51 8.86 -12.29
CA PRO A 144 -0.74 10.19 -12.85
C PRO A 144 0.54 10.85 -13.36
N GLY A 145 0.49 11.38 -14.59
CA GLY A 145 1.58 12.13 -15.20
C GLY A 145 2.79 11.29 -15.65
N GLN A 146 2.70 9.96 -15.56
CA GLN A 146 3.73 9.03 -16.01
C GLN A 146 3.24 8.22 -17.21
N THR A 147 4.18 7.83 -18.07
CA THR A 147 3.95 6.94 -19.22
C THR A 147 4.53 5.54 -19.01
N GLN A 148 4.96 5.24 -17.79
CA GLN A 148 5.47 3.94 -17.37
C GLN A 148 4.76 3.52 -16.09
N MET A 149 4.68 2.23 -15.83
CA MET A 149 4.02 1.72 -14.62
C MET A 149 4.60 0.37 -14.22
N GLY A 150 4.96 0.22 -12.94
CA GLY A 150 5.24 -1.08 -12.33
C GLY A 150 3.97 -1.79 -11.91
N VAL A 151 3.94 -3.09 -12.04
CA VAL A 151 2.87 -3.97 -11.55
C VAL A 151 3.44 -4.83 -10.44
N ASP A 152 2.70 -4.97 -9.36
CA ASP A 152 3.09 -5.78 -8.21
C ASP A 152 3.12 -7.28 -8.53
N LEU A 153 3.65 -8.11 -7.62
CA LEU A 153 3.79 -9.54 -7.84
C LEU A 153 2.44 -10.26 -7.86
N LEU A 154 2.29 -11.17 -8.82
CA LEU A 154 1.27 -12.20 -8.82
C LEU A 154 1.92 -13.58 -8.63
N PRO A 155 1.35 -14.46 -7.79
CA PRO A 155 1.87 -15.81 -7.60
C PRO A 155 1.69 -16.67 -8.85
N GLY A 156 2.62 -17.62 -9.06
CA GLY A 156 2.60 -18.55 -10.19
C GLY A 156 3.57 -18.21 -11.30
N ASP A 157 3.59 -19.04 -12.32
CA ASP A 157 4.52 -18.99 -13.44
C ASP A 157 3.86 -18.53 -14.77
N GLN A 158 2.57 -18.13 -14.72
CA GLN A 158 1.82 -17.64 -15.86
C GLN A 158 0.84 -16.54 -15.46
N VAL A 159 0.84 -15.43 -16.22
CA VAL A 159 -0.10 -14.32 -16.05
C VAL A 159 -0.63 -13.87 -17.40
N THR A 160 -1.88 -13.39 -17.41
CA THR A 160 -2.52 -12.75 -18.58
C THR A 160 -2.70 -11.27 -18.30
N VAL A 161 -2.29 -10.45 -19.25
CA VAL A 161 -2.61 -9.01 -19.30
C VAL A 161 -3.83 -8.84 -20.19
N GLU A 162 -4.85 -8.16 -19.67
CA GLU A 162 -6.06 -7.81 -20.38
C GLU A 162 -6.24 -6.29 -20.40
N TYR A 163 -6.39 -5.72 -21.59
CA TYR A 163 -6.71 -4.32 -21.78
C TYR A 163 -8.10 -4.21 -22.39
N VAL A 164 -9.00 -3.53 -21.68
CA VAL A 164 -10.37 -3.27 -22.10
C VAL A 164 -10.48 -1.84 -22.59
N GLU A 165 -10.90 -1.66 -23.84
CA GLU A 165 -10.97 -0.36 -24.49
C GLU A 165 -12.41 -0.10 -24.97
N PRO A 166 -13.12 0.89 -24.39
CA PRO A 166 -14.41 1.33 -24.86
C PRO A 166 -14.40 1.81 -26.31
N ALA A 167 -15.52 1.65 -27.01
CA ALA A 167 -15.66 2.04 -28.42
C ALA A 167 -15.29 3.50 -28.70
N GLU A 168 -15.63 4.40 -27.77
CA GLU A 168 -15.41 5.85 -27.89
C GLU A 168 -13.92 6.25 -27.90
N VAL A 169 -13.06 5.42 -27.34
CA VAL A 169 -11.62 5.66 -27.23
C VAL A 169 -10.76 4.66 -27.98
N ALA A 170 -11.41 3.93 -28.89
CA ALA A 170 -10.76 2.85 -29.66
C ALA A 170 -9.52 3.33 -30.43
N GLY A 171 -8.36 2.69 -30.16
CA GLY A 171 -7.06 3.01 -30.77
C GLY A 171 -6.32 4.18 -30.12
N MET A 172 -6.84 4.74 -29.03
CA MET A 172 -6.16 5.83 -28.31
C MET A 172 -5.18 5.32 -27.24
N GLY A 173 -5.36 4.07 -26.77
CA GLY A 173 -4.50 3.46 -25.76
C GLY A 173 -3.13 3.05 -26.30
N ARG A 174 -2.10 3.13 -25.45
CA ARG A 174 -0.78 2.51 -25.66
C ARG A 174 -0.41 1.72 -24.41
N LEU A 175 -0.08 0.47 -24.61
CA LEU A 175 0.35 -0.45 -23.57
C LEU A 175 1.46 -1.33 -24.11
N ARG A 176 2.60 -1.38 -23.40
CA ARG A 176 3.75 -2.19 -23.77
C ARG A 176 4.45 -2.73 -22.54
N ILE A 177 4.51 -4.04 -22.42
CA ILE A 177 5.26 -4.74 -21.39
C ILE A 177 6.73 -4.71 -21.84
N GLY A 178 7.55 -3.90 -21.16
CA GLY A 178 8.98 -3.74 -21.47
C GLY A 178 9.87 -4.59 -20.59
N GLN A 179 9.36 -5.06 -19.46
CA GLN A 179 10.06 -5.96 -18.55
C GLN A 179 9.09 -6.96 -17.93
N VAL A 180 9.54 -8.21 -17.83
CA VAL A 180 8.87 -9.27 -17.07
C VAL A 180 9.86 -9.86 -16.09
N THR A 181 9.49 -9.93 -14.82
CA THR A 181 10.34 -10.49 -13.77
C THR A 181 9.91 -11.92 -13.45
N HIS A 182 10.85 -12.85 -13.57
CA HIS A 182 10.73 -14.25 -13.14
C HIS A 182 11.15 -14.36 -11.66
N GLY A 183 10.22 -14.50 -10.74
CA GLY A 183 10.50 -14.70 -9.31
C GLY A 183 11.06 -16.11 -9.06
N TYR A 184 12.36 -16.22 -8.79
CA TYR A 184 13.03 -17.51 -8.49
C TYR A 184 13.05 -17.84 -7.00
N ARG A 185 12.55 -16.95 -6.13
CA ARG A 185 12.32 -17.18 -4.70
C ARG A 185 10.85 -17.21 -4.39
N ASP A 186 10.44 -18.08 -3.49
CA ASP A 186 9.04 -18.21 -3.05
C ASP A 186 8.67 -17.16 -1.99
N VAL A 187 8.73 -15.89 -2.38
CA VAL A 187 8.42 -14.76 -1.48
C VAL A 187 6.92 -14.54 -1.28
N MET A 188 6.09 -15.22 -2.07
CA MET A 188 4.63 -15.18 -1.95
C MET A 188 4.07 -16.35 -1.13
N GLY A 189 4.93 -17.26 -0.67
CA GLY A 189 4.52 -18.43 0.12
C GLY A 189 3.74 -19.49 -0.68
N MET A 190 4.02 -19.60 -1.98
CA MET A 190 3.34 -20.54 -2.88
C MET A 190 3.51 -22.00 -2.49
N THR A 191 4.72 -22.39 -2.08
CA THR A 191 5.06 -23.78 -1.77
C THR A 191 5.29 -24.03 -0.29
N LYS A 192 5.73 -23.03 0.46
CA LYS A 192 6.11 -23.15 1.86
C LYS A 192 5.16 -22.46 2.82
N GLY A 193 4.31 -21.57 2.31
CA GLY A 193 3.41 -20.73 3.08
C GLY A 193 4.03 -19.37 3.42
N LEU A 194 3.30 -18.58 4.20
CA LEU A 194 3.76 -17.29 4.72
C LEU A 194 4.68 -17.51 5.93
N ASN A 195 5.45 -16.49 6.33
CA ASN A 195 6.31 -16.52 7.50
C ASN A 195 7.63 -17.30 7.26
N GLU A 196 8.21 -17.09 6.08
CA GLU A 196 9.45 -17.75 5.64
C GLU A 196 10.74 -17.06 6.13
N SER A 197 10.63 -15.85 6.72
CA SER A 197 11.74 -15.22 7.45
C SER A 197 12.11 -16.07 8.68
N GLY A 198 13.30 -15.83 9.25
CA GLY A 198 13.78 -16.56 10.40
C GLY A 198 12.76 -16.62 11.54
N SER A 199 12.71 -17.76 12.23
CA SER A 199 11.67 -18.08 13.22
C SER A 199 11.66 -17.18 14.47
N CYS A 200 12.68 -16.33 14.65
CA CYS A 200 12.74 -15.35 15.73
C CYS A 200 12.00 -14.04 15.39
N ASN A 201 11.55 -13.87 14.15
CA ASN A 201 10.84 -12.66 13.73
C ASN A 201 9.37 -12.67 14.22
N ASN A 202 8.94 -11.58 14.85
CA ASN A 202 7.57 -11.42 15.34
C ASN A 202 6.67 -10.81 14.26
N ASN A 203 5.52 -11.44 13.99
CA ASN A 203 4.50 -10.82 13.12
C ASN A 203 3.91 -9.59 13.82
N VAL A 204 3.80 -8.49 13.07
CA VAL A 204 3.31 -7.21 13.63
C VAL A 204 1.91 -7.29 14.24
N ILE A 205 1.10 -8.29 13.88
CA ILE A 205 -0.25 -8.47 14.42
C ILE A 205 -0.26 -9.19 15.78
N CYS A 206 0.86 -9.81 16.19
CA CYS A 206 1.02 -10.43 17.47
C CYS A 206 0.97 -9.39 18.62
N PRO A 207 0.77 -9.82 19.89
CA PRO A 207 0.70 -8.89 21.02
C PRO A 207 1.89 -7.94 21.15
N GLU A 208 3.09 -8.34 20.70
CA GLU A 208 4.29 -7.53 20.66
C GLU A 208 4.11 -6.24 19.84
N GLY A 209 3.24 -6.28 18.83
CA GLY A 209 2.90 -5.14 17.97
C GLY A 209 1.76 -4.26 18.48
N ASP A 210 1.09 -4.58 19.61
CA ASP A 210 -0.14 -3.88 20.03
C ASP A 210 0.10 -2.39 20.29
N ASP A 211 1.20 -2.03 20.92
CA ASP A 211 1.55 -0.63 21.18
C ASP A 211 2.03 0.13 19.93
N TRP A 212 2.24 -0.56 18.80
CA TRP A 212 2.85 -0.03 17.57
C TRP A 212 1.89 0.05 16.39
N ARG A 213 0.57 -0.11 16.60
CA ARG A 213 -0.44 -0.19 15.53
C ARG A 213 -0.40 0.98 14.55
N ASP A 214 -0.10 2.18 15.01
CA ASP A 214 0.03 3.36 14.17
C ASP A 214 1.30 3.27 13.30
N GLN A 215 2.47 3.04 13.91
CA GLN A 215 3.75 2.96 13.20
C GLN A 215 3.77 1.81 12.19
N ILE A 216 3.15 0.68 12.49
CA ILE A 216 3.00 -0.47 11.58
C ILE A 216 2.33 -0.05 10.27
N ARG A 217 1.33 0.86 10.32
CA ARG A 217 0.62 1.36 9.13
C ARG A 217 1.44 2.35 8.29
N SER A 218 2.55 2.87 8.80
CA SER A 218 3.43 3.76 8.04
C SER A 218 4.44 3.02 7.16
N VAL A 219 4.66 1.73 7.41
CA VAL A 219 5.70 0.94 6.74
C VAL A 219 5.17 0.24 5.50
N ALA A 220 5.95 0.32 4.43
CA ALA A 220 5.68 -0.41 3.19
C ALA A 220 6.91 -1.20 2.73
N MET A 221 6.66 -2.31 2.04
CA MET A 221 7.66 -3.02 1.26
C MET A 221 7.84 -2.33 -0.10
N LEU A 222 9.09 -2.19 -0.55
CA LEU A 222 9.44 -1.68 -1.87
C LEU A 222 9.84 -2.82 -2.78
N VAL A 223 9.26 -2.87 -3.98
CA VAL A 223 9.76 -3.68 -5.08
C VAL A 223 10.59 -2.77 -5.98
N THR A 224 11.92 -2.88 -5.88
CA THR A 224 12.87 -1.99 -6.56
C THR A 224 13.42 -2.66 -7.81
N GLY A 225 13.40 -1.93 -8.94
CA GLY A 225 13.90 -2.47 -10.22
C GLY A 225 13.17 -3.72 -10.72
N GLY A 226 12.03 -4.07 -10.12
CA GLY A 226 11.23 -5.23 -10.46
C GLY A 226 11.65 -6.54 -9.78
N ASP A 227 12.89 -6.69 -9.33
CA ASP A 227 13.48 -7.95 -8.88
C ASP A 227 14.05 -7.94 -7.46
N GLY A 228 13.93 -6.83 -6.73
CA GLY A 228 14.49 -6.67 -5.41
C GLY A 228 13.53 -6.08 -4.38
N PHE A 229 13.72 -6.40 -3.10
CA PHE A 229 12.96 -5.86 -1.99
C PHE A 229 13.80 -4.98 -1.07
N CYS A 230 13.16 -3.92 -0.62
CA CYS A 230 13.56 -3.11 0.53
C CYS A 230 12.34 -2.75 1.38
N THR A 231 12.56 -2.05 2.46
CA THR A 231 11.54 -1.51 3.34
C THR A 231 11.67 0.01 3.44
N GLY A 232 10.60 0.69 3.77
CA GLY A 232 10.65 2.11 4.10
C GLY A 232 9.40 2.57 4.82
N THR A 233 9.36 3.87 5.13
CA THR A 233 8.40 4.44 6.07
C THR A 233 7.87 5.79 5.61
N LEU A 234 6.55 5.99 5.61
CA LEU A 234 5.94 7.31 5.42
C LEU A 234 6.29 8.23 6.59
N LEU A 235 6.78 9.43 6.29
CA LEU A 235 7.12 10.46 7.26
C LEU A 235 6.11 11.59 7.30
N ASN A 236 5.78 12.02 8.51
CA ASN A 236 5.08 13.28 8.75
C ASN A 236 5.97 14.49 8.46
N ASN A 237 5.35 15.62 8.16
CA ASN A 237 5.99 16.92 8.02
C ASN A 237 5.38 17.93 8.99
N CYS A 238 6.02 19.10 9.13
CA CYS A 238 5.56 20.14 10.06
C CYS A 238 4.17 20.71 9.76
N ASN A 239 3.66 20.52 8.54
CA ASN A 239 2.33 21.00 8.15
C ASN A 239 1.22 20.03 8.54
N ASN A 240 1.55 18.76 8.84
CA ASN A 240 0.58 17.66 9.04
C ASN A 240 -0.43 17.57 7.87
N ASP A 241 0.07 17.63 6.63
CA ASP A 241 -0.75 17.75 5.43
C ASP A 241 -0.89 16.43 4.63
N GLY A 242 -0.31 15.34 5.12
CA GLY A 242 -0.36 14.04 4.46
C GLY A 242 0.42 13.97 3.14
N THR A 243 1.31 14.93 2.86
CA THR A 243 2.22 14.81 1.72
C THR A 243 3.02 13.50 1.85
N PRO A 244 3.02 12.62 0.83
CA PRO A 244 3.52 11.27 0.96
C PRO A 244 5.05 11.21 0.87
N TYR A 245 5.72 11.83 1.82
CA TYR A 245 7.17 11.68 2.00
C TYR A 245 7.49 10.29 2.52
N PHE A 246 8.47 9.65 1.92
CA PHE A 246 8.81 8.28 2.20
C PHE A 246 10.32 8.12 2.41
N LEU A 247 10.70 7.64 3.58
CA LEU A 247 12.08 7.40 3.99
C LEU A 247 12.48 5.96 3.68
N THR A 248 13.64 5.78 3.04
CA THR A 248 14.28 4.48 2.86
C THR A 248 15.81 4.65 2.83
N ALA A 249 16.54 3.58 2.54
CA ALA A 249 18.00 3.63 2.41
C ALA A 249 18.43 4.08 1.00
N ASN A 250 19.55 4.81 0.91
CA ASN A 250 20.13 5.18 -0.37
C ASN A 250 20.50 3.96 -1.22
N HIS A 251 21.10 2.92 -0.60
CA HIS A 251 21.50 1.71 -1.34
C HIS A 251 20.30 0.96 -1.93
N CYS A 252 19.07 1.14 -1.42
CA CYS A 252 17.84 0.59 -2.00
C CYS A 252 17.47 1.24 -3.33
N MET A 253 17.90 2.48 -3.54
CA MET A 253 17.52 3.28 -4.71
C MET A 253 18.57 3.28 -5.82
N VAL A 254 19.73 2.67 -5.58
CA VAL A 254 20.80 2.56 -6.60
C VAL A 254 20.37 1.61 -7.70
N GLY A 255 20.18 2.14 -8.91
CA GLY A 255 19.72 1.37 -10.07
C GLY A 255 18.22 1.06 -10.09
N ALA A 256 17.45 1.53 -9.10
CA ALA A 256 16.02 1.39 -9.12
C ALA A 256 15.39 2.19 -10.26
N SER A 257 14.40 1.61 -10.95
CA SER A 257 13.55 2.32 -11.90
C SER A 257 12.67 3.34 -11.17
N THR A 258 12.06 4.27 -11.90
CA THR A 258 11.05 5.17 -11.32
C THR A 258 9.72 4.48 -11.04
N ASN A 259 9.59 3.20 -11.41
CA ASN A 259 8.38 2.39 -11.30
C ASN A 259 8.34 1.51 -10.04
N VAL A 260 9.08 1.88 -8.98
CA VAL A 260 9.04 1.16 -7.69
C VAL A 260 7.60 1.03 -7.21
N VAL A 261 7.24 -0.17 -6.81
CA VAL A 261 5.96 -0.48 -6.17
C VAL A 261 6.13 -0.40 -4.66
N PHE A 262 5.24 0.33 -4.00
CA PHE A 262 5.18 0.49 -2.53
C PHE A 262 3.96 -0.26 -2.01
N ARG A 263 4.16 -1.44 -1.43
CA ARG A 263 3.10 -2.30 -0.89
C ARG A 263 2.88 -2.01 0.59
N PHE A 264 1.71 -1.47 0.92
CA PHE A 264 1.25 -1.17 2.27
C PHE A 264 0.48 -2.34 2.88
N ASN A 265 0.40 -2.37 4.20
CA ASN A 265 -0.44 -3.28 4.98
C ASN A 265 -0.27 -4.78 4.64
N TRP A 266 0.84 -5.16 4.05
CA TRP A 266 1.11 -6.56 3.77
C TRP A 266 1.55 -7.28 5.05
N ASN A 267 0.57 -7.64 5.84
CA ASN A 267 0.70 -8.42 7.07
C ASN A 267 -0.52 -9.33 7.22
N SER A 268 -0.32 -10.54 7.75
CA SER A 268 -1.42 -11.45 8.05
C SER A 268 -2.34 -10.84 9.11
N PRO A 269 -3.65 -11.08 9.06
CA PRO A 269 -4.56 -10.72 10.16
C PRO A 269 -4.40 -11.64 11.37
N GLN A 270 -3.54 -12.66 11.31
CA GLN A 270 -3.34 -13.66 12.36
C GLN A 270 -1.87 -13.70 12.79
N CYS A 271 -1.63 -13.84 14.10
CA CYS A 271 -0.28 -13.95 14.66
C CYS A 271 0.46 -15.19 14.13
N THR A 272 -0.20 -16.34 14.04
CA THR A 272 0.25 -17.50 13.27
C THR A 272 -0.41 -17.43 11.90
N PRO A 273 0.31 -17.03 10.84
CA PRO A 273 -0.31 -16.67 9.57
C PRO A 273 -0.78 -17.92 8.82
N THR A 274 -2.09 -17.98 8.58
CA THR A 274 -2.73 -18.94 7.66
C THR A 274 -3.47 -18.22 6.53
N VAL A 275 -3.65 -16.90 6.66
CA VAL A 275 -4.29 -16.02 5.69
C VAL A 275 -3.32 -14.92 5.33
N ASN A 276 -3.16 -14.64 4.04
CA ASN A 276 -2.31 -13.58 3.54
C ASN A 276 -2.92 -12.19 3.87
N GLY A 277 -2.08 -11.16 3.85
CA GLY A 277 -2.49 -9.77 3.89
C GLY A 277 -3.11 -9.31 2.55
N PRO A 278 -3.62 -8.07 2.50
CA PRO A 278 -4.13 -7.50 1.26
C PRO A 278 -3.02 -7.36 0.22
N MET A 279 -3.30 -7.83 -1.01
CA MET A 279 -2.36 -7.79 -2.12
C MET A 279 -2.57 -6.61 -3.09
N ASN A 280 -3.65 -5.84 -2.87
CA ASN A 280 -4.08 -4.74 -3.74
C ASN A 280 -3.86 -3.35 -3.09
N GLN A 281 -3.09 -3.26 -2.02
CA GLN A 281 -2.80 -1.99 -1.34
C GLN A 281 -1.40 -1.49 -1.70
N SER A 282 -1.19 -1.21 -2.98
CA SER A 282 0.08 -0.71 -3.50
C SER A 282 -0.10 0.63 -4.22
N VAL A 283 0.92 1.49 -4.17
CA VAL A 283 1.07 2.67 -5.03
C VAL A 283 2.37 2.54 -5.81
N VAL A 284 2.47 3.23 -6.94
CA VAL A 284 3.62 3.12 -7.84
C VAL A 284 4.25 4.47 -8.12
N GLY A 285 5.56 4.45 -8.26
CA GLY A 285 6.33 5.59 -8.71
C GLY A 285 6.63 6.59 -7.62
N TYR A 286 7.72 7.29 -7.81
CA TYR A 286 8.23 8.28 -6.88
C TYR A 286 9.05 9.36 -7.58
N SER A 287 9.24 10.46 -6.88
CA SER A 287 10.26 11.46 -7.17
C SER A 287 11.33 11.37 -6.08
N LEU A 288 12.60 11.17 -6.47
CA LEU A 288 13.72 11.22 -5.54
C LEU A 288 13.96 12.68 -5.13
N LEU A 289 13.73 13.00 -3.87
CA LEU A 289 13.94 14.34 -3.33
C LEU A 289 15.39 14.56 -2.88
N HIS A 290 15.91 13.59 -2.11
CA HIS A 290 17.28 13.61 -1.61
C HIS A 290 17.80 12.21 -1.38
N ASN A 291 19.10 12.00 -1.63
CA ASN A 291 19.82 10.82 -1.20
C ASN A 291 21.25 11.17 -0.79
N SER A 292 21.83 10.38 0.11
CA SER A 292 23.20 10.59 0.59
C SER A 292 23.80 9.30 1.12
N THR A 293 25.06 9.07 0.79
CA THR A 293 25.86 7.98 1.37
C THR A 293 26.35 8.28 2.79
N GLY A 294 26.35 9.56 3.22
CA GLY A 294 26.85 9.99 4.53
C GLY A 294 26.05 9.44 5.73
N SER A 295 24.79 9.07 5.50
CA SER A 295 23.91 8.37 6.44
C SER A 295 23.08 7.31 5.74
N ASP A 296 23.42 6.97 4.48
CA ASP A 296 22.69 6.00 3.65
C ASP A 296 21.18 6.32 3.53
N VAL A 297 20.82 7.59 3.45
CA VAL A 297 19.42 8.04 3.41
C VAL A 297 18.92 8.23 1.98
N ALA A 298 17.68 7.87 1.71
CA ALA A 298 16.89 8.37 0.59
C ALA A 298 15.54 8.89 1.09
N LEU A 299 15.20 10.12 0.70
CA LEU A 299 13.88 10.70 0.87
C LEU A 299 13.20 10.76 -0.49
N LEU A 300 12.06 10.13 -0.57
CA LEU A 300 11.21 10.07 -1.76
C LEU A 300 9.93 10.87 -1.51
N ARG A 301 9.29 11.30 -2.60
CA ARG A 301 7.88 11.68 -2.60
C ARG A 301 7.17 10.70 -3.51
N LEU A 302 6.21 9.96 -2.99
CA LEU A 302 5.40 9.06 -3.81
C LEU A 302 4.61 9.88 -4.84
N ASN A 303 4.47 9.37 -6.06
CA ASN A 303 3.71 10.06 -7.11
C ASN A 303 2.22 10.13 -6.77
N THR A 304 1.75 9.18 -5.99
CA THR A 304 0.37 9.06 -5.55
C THR A 304 0.31 8.98 -4.02
N THR A 305 -0.54 9.79 -3.40
CA THR A 305 -0.83 9.65 -1.97
C THR A 305 -1.59 8.34 -1.75
N PRO A 306 -1.17 7.48 -0.80
CA PRO A 306 -1.92 6.27 -0.48
C PRO A 306 -3.38 6.61 -0.17
N PRO A 307 -4.35 5.89 -0.76
CA PRO A 307 -5.77 6.15 -0.54
C PRO A 307 -6.15 6.06 0.94
N ALA A 308 -7.18 6.81 1.32
CA ALA A 308 -7.71 6.77 2.69
C ALA A 308 -8.13 5.35 3.13
N SER A 309 -8.56 4.50 2.20
CA SER A 309 -8.89 3.08 2.43
C SER A 309 -7.70 2.24 2.89
N PHE A 310 -6.45 2.66 2.61
CA PHE A 310 -5.26 1.99 3.13
C PHE A 310 -5.03 2.31 4.61
N ASN A 311 -5.69 3.33 5.14
CA ASN A 311 -5.57 3.76 6.54
C ASN A 311 -4.11 3.89 6.99
N VAL A 312 -3.27 4.51 6.14
CA VAL A 312 -1.85 4.71 6.44
C VAL A 312 -1.64 5.72 7.55
N PHE A 313 -0.48 5.64 8.17
CA PHE A 313 0.00 6.56 9.17
C PHE A 313 1.30 7.21 8.68
N TYR A 314 1.53 8.45 9.04
CA TYR A 314 2.78 9.15 8.76
C TYR A 314 3.58 9.23 10.05
N SER A 315 4.69 8.50 10.13
CA SER A 315 5.52 8.45 11.34
C SER A 315 6.15 9.79 11.66
N GLY A 316 6.13 10.15 12.93
CA GLY A 316 6.90 11.26 13.47
C GLY A 316 8.40 10.98 13.42
N TRP A 317 9.21 12.01 13.63
CA TRP A 317 10.66 11.90 13.62
C TRP A 317 11.29 12.74 14.74
N ASP A 318 12.53 12.39 15.09
CA ASP A 318 13.37 13.10 16.03
C ASP A 318 14.77 13.31 15.41
N LYS A 319 15.12 14.58 15.18
CA LYS A 319 16.42 14.99 14.60
C LYS A 319 17.50 15.26 15.65
N SER A 320 17.25 14.97 16.92
CA SER A 320 18.25 15.16 17.95
C SER A 320 19.44 14.22 17.73
N SER A 321 20.65 14.72 18.02
CA SER A 321 21.89 13.94 17.92
C SER A 321 22.19 13.12 19.17
N ALA A 322 21.37 13.26 20.22
CA ALA A 322 21.49 12.47 21.43
C ALA A 322 21.05 11.02 21.15
N ALA A 323 21.78 10.06 21.70
CA ALA A 323 21.36 8.66 21.60
C ALA A 323 20.00 8.47 22.29
N SER A 324 19.14 7.67 21.67
CA SER A 324 17.88 7.27 22.29
C SER A 324 18.17 6.50 23.56
N THR A 325 17.49 6.89 24.63
CA THR A 325 17.46 6.14 25.89
C THR A 325 16.14 5.41 26.01
N GLY A 326 16.17 4.14 26.47
CA GLY A 326 14.95 3.35 26.66
C GLY A 326 14.55 2.48 25.48
N GLY A 327 15.54 2.06 24.68
CA GLY A 327 15.33 1.08 23.62
C GLY A 327 15.08 1.68 22.23
N ALA A 328 14.89 0.78 21.28
CA ALA A 328 14.55 1.09 19.91
C ALA A 328 13.72 -0.04 19.27
N THR A 329 12.92 0.30 18.30
CA THR A 329 12.05 -0.64 17.59
C THR A 329 12.25 -0.52 16.09
N CYS A 330 12.23 -1.65 15.38
CA CYS A 330 12.27 -1.72 13.93
C CYS A 330 11.03 -2.44 13.40
N ILE A 331 10.38 -1.88 12.38
CA ILE A 331 9.25 -2.50 11.68
C ILE A 331 9.66 -2.66 10.22
N HIS A 332 9.63 -3.90 9.68
CA HIS A 332 10.33 -4.22 8.45
C HIS A 332 9.73 -5.42 7.71
N HIS A 333 10.25 -5.72 6.51
CA HIS A 333 9.92 -6.87 5.68
C HIS A 333 11.17 -7.74 5.47
N PRO A 334 11.55 -8.60 6.44
CA PRO A 334 12.73 -9.44 6.33
C PRO A 334 12.52 -10.52 5.26
N SER A 335 13.54 -10.77 4.45
CA SER A 335 13.54 -11.78 3.37
C SER A 335 12.37 -11.65 2.39
N GLY A 336 11.78 -10.43 2.27
CA GLY A 336 10.60 -10.18 1.48
C GLY A 336 9.33 -10.84 2.03
N ASP A 337 9.30 -11.17 3.33
CA ASP A 337 8.15 -11.77 4.03
C ASP A 337 7.15 -10.70 4.51
N ILE A 338 6.01 -11.14 5.00
CA ILE A 338 5.03 -10.30 5.67
C ILE A 338 5.69 -9.49 6.80
N LYS A 339 5.09 -8.33 7.09
CA LYS A 339 5.66 -7.33 8.02
C LYS A 339 5.96 -7.90 9.40
N LYS A 340 7.16 -7.59 9.91
CA LYS A 340 7.68 -8.02 11.21
C LYS A 340 8.04 -6.81 12.08
N ILE A 341 8.22 -7.08 13.38
CA ILE A 341 8.64 -6.09 14.36
C ILE A 341 9.73 -6.67 15.25
N SER A 342 10.76 -5.87 15.54
CA SER A 342 11.91 -6.24 16.38
C SER A 342 12.21 -5.17 17.41
N PHE A 343 12.68 -5.59 18.59
CA PHE A 343 12.89 -4.74 19.75
C PHE A 343 14.30 -4.85 20.29
N GLU A 344 14.88 -3.71 20.61
CA GLU A 344 16.08 -3.52 21.43
C GLU A 344 15.69 -2.75 22.69
N ASN A 345 15.94 -3.28 23.86
CA ASN A 345 15.57 -2.67 25.14
C ASN A 345 16.67 -1.76 25.70
N GLN A 346 17.88 -1.86 25.14
CA GLN A 346 19.03 -1.05 25.54
C GLN A 346 19.14 0.22 24.69
N ASN A 347 20.02 1.12 25.11
CA ASN A 347 20.27 2.34 24.37
C ASN A 347 21.04 2.05 23.08
N VAL A 348 20.61 2.65 21.98
CA VAL A 348 21.39 2.66 20.75
C VAL A 348 22.65 3.49 20.90
N VAL A 349 23.70 3.12 20.21
CA VAL A 349 25.04 3.73 20.35
C VAL A 349 25.42 4.47 19.06
N SER A 350 26.02 5.67 19.21
CA SER A 350 26.59 6.39 18.07
C SER A 350 27.76 5.61 17.48
N SER A 351 27.75 5.39 16.17
CA SER A 351 28.75 4.59 15.46
C SER A 351 28.91 5.05 14.00
N SER A 352 29.72 4.32 13.25
CA SER A 352 29.81 4.43 11.80
C SER A 352 29.82 3.04 11.17
N PHE A 353 29.29 2.93 9.96
CA PHE A 353 29.27 1.67 9.20
C PHE A 353 29.34 2.00 7.71
N GLY A 354 30.24 1.33 6.96
CA GLY A 354 30.38 1.58 5.52
C GLY A 354 30.70 3.03 5.12
N GLY A 355 31.29 3.83 6.04
CA GLY A 355 31.54 5.25 5.84
C GLY A 355 30.39 6.19 6.24
N ALA A 356 29.21 5.66 6.55
CA ALA A 356 28.05 6.42 7.01
C ALA A 356 28.05 6.59 8.53
N GLN A 357 27.46 7.70 9.01
CA GLN A 357 27.20 7.94 10.42
C GLN A 357 25.92 7.23 10.84
N CYS A 358 26.01 6.34 11.82
CA CYS A 358 24.94 5.43 12.18
C CYS A 358 24.63 5.42 13.67
N TRP A 359 23.43 5.04 14.01
CA TRP A 359 23.08 4.41 15.26
C TRP A 359 23.40 2.90 15.14
N ARG A 360 24.01 2.33 16.16
CA ARG A 360 24.24 0.91 16.28
C ARG A 360 23.25 0.33 17.31
N VAL A 361 22.47 -0.61 16.90
CA VAL A 361 21.76 -1.58 17.71
C VAL A 361 22.75 -2.70 17.98
N ASN A 362 23.06 -3.01 19.24
CA ASN A 362 24.14 -3.95 19.58
C ASN A 362 23.72 -5.40 19.28
N ASP A 363 22.52 -5.72 19.65
CA ASP A 363 21.80 -6.98 19.50
C ASP A 363 20.31 -6.71 19.54
N TRP A 364 19.50 -7.67 19.10
CA TRP A 364 18.06 -7.58 19.20
C TRP A 364 17.59 -8.47 20.35
N ASP A 365 16.91 -7.88 21.36
CA ASP A 365 16.33 -8.65 22.47
C ASP A 365 15.18 -9.53 22.03
N ASP A 366 14.43 -9.09 21.01
CA ASP A 366 13.30 -9.82 20.45
C ASP A 366 13.14 -9.51 18.96
N GLY A 367 13.14 -10.55 18.12
CA GLY A 367 13.21 -10.43 16.67
C GLY A 367 14.64 -10.25 16.14
N THR A 368 14.75 -9.79 14.90
CA THR A 368 16.03 -9.46 14.24
C THR A 368 15.75 -8.65 12.97
N THR A 369 16.77 -8.33 12.15
CA THR A 369 16.59 -7.92 10.76
C THR A 369 17.23 -8.92 9.81
N GLU A 370 16.78 -8.95 8.56
CA GLU A 370 17.30 -9.80 7.50
C GLU A 370 17.42 -9.01 6.19
N PRO A 371 18.05 -9.54 5.12
CA PRO A 371 17.99 -8.95 3.79
C PRO A 371 16.54 -8.63 3.40
N GLY A 372 16.28 -7.45 2.82
CA GLY A 372 14.91 -6.94 2.58
C GLY A 372 14.43 -5.95 3.65
N SER A 373 14.96 -6.03 4.88
CA SER A 373 14.70 -5.03 5.93
C SER A 373 15.37 -3.68 5.66
N SER A 374 16.32 -3.60 4.73
CA SER A 374 17.05 -2.39 4.33
C SER A 374 16.11 -1.20 4.14
N GLY A 375 16.44 -0.05 4.75
CA GLY A 375 15.64 1.17 4.67
C GLY A 375 14.50 1.27 5.70
N SER A 376 14.21 0.21 6.47
CA SER A 376 13.23 0.26 7.56
C SER A 376 13.58 1.31 8.61
N GLY A 377 12.57 1.98 9.14
CA GLY A 377 12.73 2.96 10.20
C GLY A 377 13.26 2.35 11.50
N LEU A 378 14.05 3.13 12.25
CA LEU A 378 14.36 2.89 13.64
C LEU A 378 13.61 3.92 14.48
N TRP A 379 12.70 3.46 15.33
CA TRP A 379 11.95 4.31 16.24
C TRP A 379 12.59 4.31 17.63
N ASN A 380 12.60 5.47 18.28
CA ASN A 380 12.92 5.60 19.69
C ASN A 380 11.73 5.23 20.59
N ALA A 381 11.91 5.27 21.91
CA ALA A 381 10.87 4.98 22.91
C ALA A 381 9.63 5.92 22.80
N ASP A 382 9.81 7.12 22.23
CA ASP A 382 8.72 8.07 21.96
C ASP A 382 8.01 7.79 20.62
N LYS A 383 8.30 6.66 19.97
CA LYS A 383 7.73 6.25 18.68
C LYS A 383 8.02 7.22 17.52
N ARG A 384 9.20 7.85 17.53
CA ARG A 384 9.67 8.78 16.50
C ARG A 384 10.89 8.20 15.78
N ILE A 385 10.93 8.38 14.46
CA ILE A 385 12.04 7.92 13.61
C ILE A 385 13.32 8.68 13.98
N ILE A 386 14.38 7.93 14.25
CA ILE A 386 15.73 8.44 14.50
C ILE A 386 16.77 8.00 13.47
N GLY A 387 16.38 7.10 12.56
CA GLY A 387 17.25 6.56 11.51
C GLY A 387 16.53 5.56 10.61
N GLN A 388 17.26 5.05 9.62
CA GLN A 388 16.81 3.98 8.72
C GLN A 388 17.91 2.93 8.55
N LEU A 389 17.52 1.66 8.38
CA LEU A 389 18.45 0.52 8.34
C LEU A 389 19.38 0.60 7.12
N TYR A 390 20.67 0.71 7.40
CA TYR A 390 21.74 0.53 6.42
C TYR A 390 22.09 -0.96 6.25
N GLY A 391 22.17 -1.70 7.36
CA GLY A 391 22.48 -3.12 7.40
C GLY A 391 23.33 -3.49 8.58
N GLY A 392 23.70 -4.74 8.65
CA GLY A 392 24.51 -5.29 9.73
C GLY A 392 24.77 -6.77 9.51
N SER A 393 24.91 -7.50 10.62
CA SER A 393 25.12 -8.95 10.62
C SER A 393 24.18 -9.67 11.59
N ALA A 394 23.16 -8.95 12.08
CA ALA A 394 22.12 -9.56 12.91
C ALA A 394 21.38 -10.65 12.10
N ALA A 395 21.02 -11.71 12.78
CA ALA A 395 20.25 -12.83 12.26
C ALA A 395 19.68 -13.64 13.44
N CYS A 396 18.66 -14.45 13.20
CA CYS A 396 18.19 -15.38 14.23
C CYS A 396 19.34 -16.23 14.80
N GLY A 397 19.48 -16.21 16.10
CA GLY A 397 20.44 -17.02 16.83
C GLY A 397 21.86 -16.44 16.92
N ASN A 398 22.03 -15.15 16.62
CA ASN A 398 23.27 -14.44 16.91
C ASN A 398 22.98 -13.08 17.58
N ASP A 399 24.01 -12.52 18.24
CA ASP A 399 23.98 -11.23 18.93
C ASP A 399 24.86 -10.19 18.18
N PHE A 400 24.82 -10.22 16.83
CA PHE A 400 25.59 -9.29 16.03
C PHE A 400 24.83 -7.98 15.78
N PRO A 401 25.55 -6.85 15.63
CA PRO A 401 24.91 -5.54 15.53
C PRO A 401 24.33 -5.23 14.16
N ASP A 402 23.30 -4.37 14.19
CA ASP A 402 22.79 -3.65 13.06
C ASP A 402 23.08 -2.14 13.15
N TYR A 403 23.11 -1.49 11.99
CA TYR A 403 23.46 -0.09 11.84
C TYR A 403 22.37 0.64 11.06
N PHE A 404 21.90 1.74 11.65
CA PHE A 404 20.87 2.60 11.08
C PHE A 404 21.47 3.99 10.81
N GLY A 405 21.37 4.46 9.57
CA GLY A 405 21.82 5.81 9.22
C GLY A 405 21.10 6.86 10.06
N LYS A 406 21.85 7.80 10.63
CA LYS A 406 21.30 8.80 11.56
C LYS A 406 20.42 9.81 10.85
N PHE A 407 19.16 9.93 11.25
CA PHE A 407 18.25 10.95 10.76
C PHE A 407 18.76 12.37 11.06
N SER A 408 19.37 12.58 12.23
CA SER A 408 19.97 13.86 12.63
C SER A 408 21.06 14.36 11.68
N VAL A 409 21.80 13.45 11.03
CA VAL A 409 22.84 13.78 10.04
C VAL A 409 22.21 14.22 8.72
N SER A 410 21.11 13.60 8.33
CA SER A 410 20.41 13.87 7.06
C SER A 410 19.52 15.10 7.15
N PHE A 411 19.01 15.44 8.32
CA PHE A 411 17.89 16.36 8.49
C PHE A 411 18.12 17.74 7.87
N SER A 412 19.33 18.28 7.94
CA SER A 412 19.63 19.60 7.36
C SER A 412 19.33 19.67 5.85
N ALA A 413 19.47 18.54 5.13
CA ALA A 413 19.11 18.44 3.72
C ALA A 413 17.62 18.16 3.52
N LEU A 414 16.98 17.49 4.47
CA LEU A 414 15.57 17.07 4.38
C LEU A 414 14.58 18.15 4.82
N GLN A 415 15.01 19.12 5.62
CA GLN A 415 14.15 20.13 6.26
C GLN A 415 13.36 21.00 5.26
N GLN A 416 13.84 21.15 4.02
CA GLN A 416 13.13 21.92 3.00
C GLN A 416 11.79 21.29 2.61
N TRP A 417 11.62 19.97 2.83
CA TRP A 417 10.39 19.23 2.59
C TRP A 417 9.65 18.90 3.88
N LEU A 418 10.38 18.52 4.93
CA LEU A 418 9.78 18.11 6.20
C LEU A 418 9.44 19.29 7.12
N GLY A 419 9.99 20.49 6.83
CA GLY A 419 9.86 21.68 7.68
C GLY A 419 10.84 21.68 8.85
N ASP A 420 10.86 22.78 9.61
CA ASP A 420 11.66 22.94 10.83
C ASP A 420 10.78 23.48 11.97
N CYS A 421 10.09 22.60 12.65
CA CYS A 421 9.13 22.88 13.73
C CYS A 421 9.59 22.37 15.11
N GLY A 422 10.88 22.26 15.30
CA GLY A 422 11.49 21.80 16.56
C GLY A 422 12.40 20.58 16.34
N ASN A 423 12.85 19.97 17.43
CA ASN A 423 13.76 18.81 17.34
C ASN A 423 13.02 17.54 16.98
N ALA A 424 11.72 17.46 17.26
CA ALA A 424 10.91 16.28 17.02
C ALA A 424 9.48 16.67 16.72
N ILE A 425 8.78 15.83 15.95
CA ILE A 425 7.33 15.89 15.74
C ILE A 425 6.72 14.49 15.94
N ASP A 426 5.46 14.48 16.33
CA ASP A 426 4.69 13.25 16.44
C ASP A 426 4.20 12.76 15.07
N GLY A 427 3.79 11.51 15.02
CA GLY A 427 3.18 10.98 13.83
C GLY A 427 1.80 11.58 13.56
N TYR A 428 1.36 11.46 12.32
CA TYR A 428 0.12 12.00 11.81
C TYR A 428 -0.73 10.88 11.19
N PRO A 429 -1.90 10.55 11.76
CA PRO A 429 -2.85 9.72 11.06
C PRO A 429 -3.40 10.54 9.90
N LEU A 430 -3.38 9.99 8.68
CA LEU A 430 -4.17 10.59 7.61
C LEU A 430 -5.63 10.48 8.04
N SER A 431 -6.15 11.51 8.69
CA SER A 431 -7.56 11.52 9.02
C SER A 431 -8.31 11.53 7.68
N THR A 432 -8.90 10.41 7.32
CA THR A 432 -10.14 10.47 6.54
C THR A 432 -10.96 11.49 7.29
N SER A 433 -11.24 12.63 6.65
CA SER A 433 -12.01 13.74 7.22
C SER A 433 -13.04 13.19 8.19
N SER A 434 -12.84 13.44 9.48
CA SER A 434 -13.70 13.05 10.60
C SER A 434 -14.56 11.79 10.30
N ILE A 435 -14.00 10.58 10.48
CA ILE A 435 -14.82 9.56 11.09
C ILE A 435 -15.01 10.12 12.50
N SER A 436 -16.09 10.87 12.70
CA SER A 436 -16.58 11.15 14.02
C SER A 436 -16.51 9.83 14.78
N GLU A 437 -15.84 9.89 15.91
CA GLU A 437 -15.64 8.77 16.82
C GLU A 437 -16.91 7.92 16.80
N VAL A 438 -16.82 6.66 16.33
CA VAL A 438 -17.88 5.70 16.63
C VAL A 438 -17.85 5.65 18.15
N ILE A 439 -18.80 6.31 18.79
CA ILE A 439 -18.92 6.25 20.25
C ILE A 439 -19.22 4.78 20.54
N ASN A 440 -18.17 4.01 20.78
CA ASN A 440 -18.26 2.66 21.31
C ASN A 440 -18.92 2.76 22.68
N GLY A 441 -20.22 2.54 22.75
CA GLY A 441 -21.00 2.62 23.98
C GLY A 441 -22.42 3.14 23.82
N ALA A 442 -22.80 3.69 22.67
CA ALA A 442 -24.20 3.97 22.35
C ALA A 442 -24.61 3.03 21.20
N ASP A 443 -25.18 1.90 21.54
CA ASP A 443 -25.63 0.93 20.55
C ASP A 443 -26.85 1.48 19.79
N LEU A 444 -26.75 1.55 18.45
CA LEU A 444 -27.91 1.69 17.58
C LEU A 444 -28.59 0.32 17.55
N GLU A 445 -29.72 0.18 18.21
CA GLU A 445 -30.44 -1.08 18.23
C GLU A 445 -31.41 -1.16 17.04
N ALA A 446 -31.54 -2.36 16.46
CA ALA A 446 -32.44 -2.64 15.37
C ALA A 446 -33.20 -3.95 15.60
N TRP A 447 -34.54 -3.91 15.55
CA TRP A 447 -35.36 -5.11 15.69
C TRP A 447 -36.68 -5.02 14.89
N PRO A 448 -37.25 -6.14 14.38
CA PRO A 448 -36.61 -7.43 14.35
C PRO A 448 -35.39 -7.47 13.42
N ASN A 449 -34.37 -8.25 13.78
CA ASN A 449 -33.22 -8.53 12.95
C ASN A 449 -32.86 -10.02 13.08
N PRO A 450 -33.12 -10.88 12.06
CA PRO A 450 -33.61 -10.53 10.70
C PRO A 450 -35.01 -9.91 10.66
N THR A 451 -35.26 -9.09 9.63
CA THR A 451 -36.57 -8.49 9.35
C THR A 451 -37.17 -9.02 8.05
N THR A 452 -38.50 -9.00 7.94
CA THR A 452 -39.22 -9.25 6.68
C THR A 452 -39.46 -7.96 5.88
N GLY A 453 -39.05 -6.80 6.41
CA GLY A 453 -39.18 -5.50 5.74
C GLY A 453 -39.09 -4.34 6.70
N LEU A 454 -40.00 -4.22 7.65
CA LEU A 454 -39.98 -3.12 8.62
C LEU A 454 -38.99 -3.41 9.75
N VAL A 455 -38.15 -2.44 10.08
CA VAL A 455 -37.22 -2.51 11.20
C VAL A 455 -37.32 -1.26 12.07
N ASN A 456 -37.48 -1.46 13.37
CA ASN A 456 -37.47 -0.39 14.37
C ASN A 456 -36.04 -0.10 14.77
N MET A 457 -35.64 1.14 14.70
CA MET A 457 -34.32 1.64 15.12
C MET A 457 -34.47 2.41 16.43
N VAL A 458 -33.59 2.14 17.39
CA VAL A 458 -33.54 2.85 18.67
C VAL A 458 -32.27 3.70 18.73
N LEU A 459 -32.46 5.00 18.92
CA LEU A 459 -31.36 5.96 19.05
C LEU A 459 -30.97 6.14 20.51
N PRO A 460 -29.69 6.42 20.82
CA PRO A 460 -29.27 6.73 22.18
C PRO A 460 -29.92 8.02 22.66
N ASN A 461 -30.35 8.03 23.91
CA ASN A 461 -31.00 9.15 24.56
C ASN A 461 -30.10 10.41 24.65
N GLY A 462 -30.69 11.59 24.54
CA GLY A 462 -30.05 12.87 24.86
C GLY A 462 -29.59 13.72 23.68
N HIS A 463 -29.66 13.24 22.44
CA HIS A 463 -29.27 14.03 21.28
C HIS A 463 -30.44 14.83 20.70
N GLN A 464 -30.30 16.16 20.63
CA GLN A 464 -31.36 17.09 20.19
C GLN A 464 -31.26 17.47 18.69
N GLY A 465 -30.18 17.08 18.00
CA GLY A 465 -29.99 17.37 16.58
C GLY A 465 -30.83 16.48 15.67
N VAL A 466 -31.08 16.94 14.44
CA VAL A 466 -31.70 16.12 13.39
C VAL A 466 -30.74 15.02 12.98
N TRP A 467 -31.22 13.79 12.85
CA TRP A 467 -30.47 12.66 12.36
C TRP A 467 -30.76 12.40 10.88
N THR A 468 -29.74 11.96 10.15
CA THR A 468 -29.86 11.43 8.81
C THR A 468 -29.57 9.94 8.85
N ALA A 469 -30.56 9.11 8.53
CA ALA A 469 -30.40 7.67 8.41
C ALA A 469 -30.16 7.30 6.95
N MET A 470 -29.05 6.63 6.67
CA MET A 470 -28.65 6.16 5.35
C MET A 470 -28.56 4.65 5.35
N THR A 471 -29.19 4.01 4.38
CA THR A 471 -29.18 2.56 4.22
C THR A 471 -28.33 2.20 3.01
N TYR A 472 -27.39 1.26 3.21
CA TYR A 472 -26.53 0.74 2.16
C TYR A 472 -26.74 -0.77 2.00
N ASP A 473 -26.66 -1.27 0.78
CA ASP A 473 -26.65 -2.70 0.49
C ASP A 473 -25.30 -3.36 0.81
N ALA A 474 -25.17 -4.66 0.56
CA ALA A 474 -23.98 -5.45 0.87
C ALA A 474 -22.75 -5.04 0.04
N VAL A 475 -22.92 -4.34 -1.09
CA VAL A 475 -21.82 -3.82 -1.93
C VAL A 475 -21.54 -2.33 -1.67
N GLY A 476 -22.19 -1.73 -0.66
CA GLY A 476 -21.97 -0.34 -0.25
C GLY A 476 -22.76 0.68 -1.08
N GLN A 477 -23.70 0.26 -1.93
CA GLN A 477 -24.55 1.16 -2.67
C GLN A 477 -25.61 1.78 -1.74
N LEU A 478 -25.78 3.12 -1.79
CA LEU A 478 -26.82 3.82 -1.05
C LEU A 478 -28.21 3.44 -1.60
N VAL A 479 -29.07 2.91 -0.73
CA VAL A 479 -30.43 2.42 -1.05
C VAL A 479 -31.49 3.44 -0.65
N SER A 480 -31.38 4.04 0.54
CA SER A 480 -32.29 5.08 1.00
C SER A 480 -31.59 6.10 1.90
N THR A 481 -32.24 7.28 2.02
CA THR A 481 -31.86 8.31 2.98
C THR A 481 -33.13 8.87 3.61
N ASP A 482 -33.20 8.79 4.95
CA ASP A 482 -34.35 9.24 5.73
C ASP A 482 -33.91 10.26 6.77
N LEU A 483 -34.71 11.34 6.95
CA LEU A 483 -34.48 12.35 7.97
C LEU A 483 -35.30 12.02 9.22
N VAL A 484 -34.62 11.94 10.37
CA VAL A 484 -35.23 11.66 11.66
C VAL A 484 -35.16 12.93 12.52
N PRO A 485 -36.28 13.47 12.98
CA PRO A 485 -36.32 14.72 13.78
C PRO A 485 -35.48 14.62 15.05
N GLY A 486 -34.93 15.75 15.50
CA GLY A 486 -34.20 15.82 16.77
C GLY A 486 -35.10 15.46 17.96
N GLY A 487 -34.50 14.79 18.95
CA GLY A 487 -35.23 14.29 20.13
C GLY A 487 -36.03 13.01 19.90
N THR A 488 -35.96 12.42 18.71
CA THR A 488 -36.56 11.13 18.40
C THR A 488 -35.74 10.01 19.04
N GLU A 489 -36.36 9.17 19.85
CA GLU A 489 -35.74 8.00 20.47
C GLU A 489 -35.88 6.73 19.63
N ARG A 490 -36.91 6.67 18.77
CA ARG A 490 -37.21 5.51 17.90
C ARG A 490 -37.78 5.96 16.59
N PHE A 491 -37.39 5.26 15.51
CA PHE A 491 -37.95 5.45 14.18
C PHE A 491 -37.97 4.14 13.40
N ASP A 492 -38.86 4.06 12.43
CA ASP A 492 -39.02 2.88 11.58
C ASP A 492 -38.34 3.10 10.25
N LEU A 493 -37.62 2.10 9.76
CA LEU A 493 -37.11 2.00 8.39
C LEU A 493 -37.84 0.90 7.63
N ASP A 494 -38.36 1.20 6.44
CA ASP A 494 -39.02 0.23 5.59
C ASP A 494 -38.05 -0.30 4.51
N LEU A 495 -37.60 -1.52 4.71
CA LEU A 495 -36.80 -2.30 3.76
C LEU A 495 -37.67 -3.28 2.95
N GLY A 496 -39.03 -3.14 2.98
CA GLY A 496 -39.98 -4.03 2.34
C GLY A 496 -39.82 -4.13 0.83
N GLY A 497 -39.30 -3.07 0.17
CA GLY A 497 -38.99 -3.06 -1.26
C GLY A 497 -37.61 -3.64 -1.63
N GLN A 498 -36.75 -3.97 -0.66
CA GLN A 498 -35.37 -4.36 -0.90
C GLN A 498 -35.22 -5.88 -1.01
N PRO A 499 -34.28 -6.41 -1.81
CA PRO A 499 -33.97 -7.84 -1.89
C PRO A 499 -33.55 -8.45 -0.54
N ASN A 500 -33.68 -9.78 -0.40
CA ASN A 500 -33.10 -10.48 0.75
C ASN A 500 -31.58 -10.28 0.75
N GLY A 501 -31.01 -9.94 1.92
CA GLY A 501 -29.58 -9.65 2.05
C GLY A 501 -29.23 -8.87 3.29
N LEU A 502 -27.92 -8.59 3.44
CA LEU A 502 -27.39 -7.79 4.52
C LEU A 502 -27.40 -6.31 4.11
N TYR A 503 -27.87 -5.44 5.01
CA TYR A 503 -27.88 -3.99 4.86
C TYR A 503 -27.13 -3.35 6.01
N LEU A 504 -26.38 -2.27 5.72
CA LEU A 504 -25.76 -1.41 6.71
C LEU A 504 -26.61 -0.14 6.84
N ILE A 505 -27.10 0.12 8.04
CA ILE A 505 -27.81 1.34 8.38
C ILE A 505 -26.85 2.24 9.15
N GLU A 506 -26.64 3.43 8.63
CA GLU A 506 -25.82 4.47 9.25
C GLU A 506 -26.68 5.66 9.60
N VAL A 507 -26.59 6.13 10.85
CA VAL A 507 -27.35 7.29 11.35
C VAL A 507 -26.36 8.35 11.79
N ARG A 508 -26.51 9.59 11.26
CA ARG A 508 -25.59 10.70 11.54
C ARG A 508 -26.33 11.92 12.07
N SER A 509 -25.73 12.61 13.03
CA SER A 509 -26.16 13.96 13.47
C SER A 509 -24.96 14.74 13.99
N GLY A 510 -24.59 15.84 13.31
CA GLY A 510 -23.35 16.55 13.58
C GLY A 510 -22.15 15.62 13.45
N ASP A 511 -21.32 15.56 14.50
CA ASP A 511 -20.14 14.68 14.57
C ASP A 511 -20.46 13.26 15.07
N VAL A 512 -21.72 12.96 15.41
CA VAL A 512 -22.12 11.64 15.91
C VAL A 512 -22.49 10.74 14.74
N ARG A 513 -21.92 9.53 14.72
CA ARG A 513 -22.19 8.50 13.72
C ARG A 513 -22.43 7.17 14.42
N LEU A 514 -23.57 6.54 14.13
CA LEU A 514 -23.97 5.24 14.64
C LEU A 514 -24.21 4.30 13.46
N GLN A 515 -23.91 3.01 13.63
CA GLN A 515 -24.09 2.01 12.57
C GLN A 515 -24.70 0.73 13.13
N GLN A 516 -25.58 0.12 12.33
CA GLN A 516 -26.16 -1.18 12.64
C GLN A 516 -26.34 -2.02 11.37
N ARG A 517 -26.08 -3.32 11.48
CA ARG A 517 -26.32 -4.28 10.40
C ARG A 517 -27.68 -4.91 10.56
N VAL A 518 -28.44 -4.95 9.47
CA VAL A 518 -29.78 -5.54 9.43
C VAL A 518 -29.87 -6.57 8.30
N MET A 519 -30.36 -7.75 8.62
CA MET A 519 -30.61 -8.81 7.65
C MET A 519 -32.07 -8.78 7.21
N VAL A 520 -32.31 -8.63 5.91
CA VAL A 520 -33.64 -8.83 5.30
C VAL A 520 -33.77 -10.28 4.88
N ALA A 521 -34.75 -10.99 5.41
CA ALA A 521 -35.02 -12.40 5.12
C ALA A 521 -36.55 -12.62 5.04
N ARG A 522 -37.04 -12.99 3.86
CA ARG A 522 -38.45 -13.28 3.58
C ARG A 522 -38.64 -14.71 3.13
#